data_d368f38a0da413cbb847fcf453393980
#
_entry.id   d368f38a0da413cbb847fcf453393980
#
_cell.length_a   1.000
_cell.length_b   1.000
_cell.length_c   1.000
_cell.angle_alpha   90.00
_cell.angle_beta   90.00
_cell.angle_gamma   90.00
#
_symmetry.space_group_name_H-M   'P 1'
#
loop_
_entity.id
_entity.type
_entity.pdbx_description
1 polymer ?
#
loop_
_entity_poly.entity_id
_entity_poly.type
_entity_poly.pdbx_seq_one_letter_code
_entity_poly.pdbx_strand_id
1 'polypeptide(L)'
;MKVLDSISATNIGGRDGTGKSSDGKVEIKFSLAKALGGKGEGATPEHMFALGYSACFASAMQFVAGQKKIHLPKEFSVTTKVDLTKTDDGNFQLQVELIAKAPGIDKAQLEELLAISHTVCPYSRAINGNVEVKLSAA
;
A
#
# COMPACT_ATOMS: atom_id res chain seq x y z
N MET A 1 20.76 11.13 -7.15
CA MET A 1 20.04 9.87 -6.76
C MET A 1 20.69 8.67 -7.44
N LYS A 2 20.69 7.53 -6.77
CA LYS A 2 21.19 6.27 -7.31
C LYS A 2 20.03 5.30 -7.49
N VAL A 3 19.89 4.72 -8.68
CA VAL A 3 18.90 3.67 -8.96
C VAL A 3 19.39 2.37 -8.30
N LEU A 4 18.54 1.78 -7.45
CA LEU A 4 18.83 0.52 -6.75
C LEU A 4 18.17 -0.68 -7.44
N ASP A 5 16.99 -0.48 -8.01
CA ASP A 5 16.24 -1.51 -8.73
C ASP A 5 15.33 -0.82 -9.75
N SER A 6 14.92 -1.55 -10.78
CA SER A 6 14.06 -1.02 -11.83
C SER A 6 13.14 -2.11 -12.36
N ILE A 7 11.87 -1.81 -12.46
CA ILE A 7 10.86 -2.69 -13.03
C ILE A 7 9.88 -1.88 -13.88
N SER A 8 9.39 -2.47 -14.94
CA SER A 8 8.30 -1.92 -15.74
C SER A 8 7.14 -2.89 -15.84
N ALA A 9 5.96 -2.36 -16.07
CA ALA A 9 4.76 -3.16 -16.30
C ALA A 9 3.91 -2.46 -17.36
N THR A 10 3.13 -3.23 -18.09
CA THR A 10 2.26 -2.73 -19.17
C THR A 10 0.83 -3.19 -18.93
N ASN A 11 -0.10 -2.29 -19.11
CA ASN A 11 -1.54 -2.59 -19.11
C ASN A 11 -2.11 -2.41 -20.52
N ILE A 12 -2.99 -3.33 -20.90
CA ILE A 12 -3.80 -3.25 -22.11
C ILE A 12 -5.27 -3.32 -21.71
N GLY A 13 -6.09 -2.35 -22.11
CA GLY A 13 -7.52 -2.34 -21.84
C GLY A 13 -7.97 -1.68 -20.54
N GLY A 14 -7.06 -1.05 -19.80
CA GLY A 14 -7.39 -0.29 -18.60
C GLY A 14 -7.98 -1.15 -17.47
N ARG A 15 -9.06 -0.66 -16.86
CA ARG A 15 -9.70 -1.32 -15.69
C ARG A 15 -10.46 -2.61 -16.03
N ASP A 16 -10.65 -2.95 -17.32
CA ASP A 16 -11.22 -4.22 -17.80
C ASP A 16 -10.21 -5.03 -18.63
N GLY A 17 -8.94 -4.70 -18.52
CA GLY A 17 -7.88 -5.31 -19.31
C GLY A 17 -6.98 -6.24 -18.51
N THR A 18 -5.75 -6.34 -18.97
CA THR A 18 -4.72 -7.17 -18.34
C THR A 18 -3.45 -6.35 -18.12
N GLY A 19 -2.72 -6.68 -17.06
CA GLY A 19 -1.43 -6.09 -16.76
C GLY A 19 -0.38 -7.15 -16.56
N LYS A 20 0.84 -6.85 -17.00
CA LYS A 20 1.97 -7.79 -16.86
C LYS A 20 3.25 -7.02 -16.60
N SER A 21 4.06 -7.51 -15.63
CA SER A 21 5.39 -6.99 -15.42
C SER A 21 6.36 -7.46 -16.52
N SER A 22 7.41 -6.66 -16.79
CA SER A 22 8.39 -6.96 -17.83
C SER A 22 9.15 -8.27 -17.60
N ASP A 23 9.30 -8.68 -16.34
CA ASP A 23 9.97 -9.94 -15.96
C ASP A 23 9.00 -11.14 -15.88
N GLY A 24 7.70 -10.92 -16.11
CA GLY A 24 6.67 -11.95 -16.09
C GLY A 24 6.27 -12.46 -14.71
N LYS A 25 6.82 -11.90 -13.63
CA LYS A 25 6.53 -12.36 -12.26
C LYS A 25 5.13 -11.98 -11.80
N VAL A 26 4.56 -10.91 -12.36
CA VAL A 26 3.21 -10.44 -12.01
C VAL A 26 2.38 -10.35 -13.29
N GLU A 27 1.24 -11.02 -13.27
CA GLU A 27 0.24 -10.97 -14.34
C GLU A 27 -1.14 -10.85 -13.69
N ILE A 28 -1.88 -9.80 -14.04
CA ILE A 28 -3.13 -9.46 -13.38
C ILE A 28 -4.24 -9.28 -14.41
N LYS A 29 -5.37 -9.93 -14.17
CA LYS A 29 -6.62 -9.65 -14.86
C LYS A 29 -7.38 -8.59 -14.06
N PHE A 30 -7.66 -7.46 -14.72
CA PHE A 30 -8.46 -6.38 -14.14
C PHE A 30 -9.92 -6.52 -14.54
N SER A 31 -10.80 -6.10 -13.65
CA SER A 31 -12.22 -5.94 -13.94
C SER A 31 -12.75 -4.73 -13.18
N LEU A 32 -13.53 -3.90 -13.87
CA LEU A 32 -14.14 -2.73 -13.26
C LEU A 32 -15.00 -3.15 -12.07
N ALA A 33 -14.86 -2.47 -10.96
CA ALA A 33 -15.58 -2.77 -9.74
C ALA A 33 -17.10 -2.63 -9.92
N LYS A 34 -17.88 -3.47 -9.24
CA LYS A 34 -19.35 -3.40 -9.26
C LYS A 34 -19.88 -2.03 -8.85
N ALA A 35 -19.25 -1.41 -7.85
CA ALA A 35 -19.62 -0.06 -7.40
C ALA A 35 -19.47 1.02 -8.48
N LEU A 36 -18.66 0.77 -9.51
CA LEU A 36 -18.46 1.65 -10.66
C LEU A 36 -19.22 1.18 -11.91
N GLY A 37 -20.13 0.23 -11.77
CA GLY A 37 -20.94 -0.30 -12.87
C GLY A 37 -20.30 -1.47 -13.62
N GLY A 38 -19.23 -2.04 -13.12
CA GLY A 38 -18.53 -3.17 -13.72
C GLY A 38 -19.00 -4.54 -13.22
N LYS A 39 -18.37 -5.60 -13.73
CA LYS A 39 -18.66 -6.99 -13.34
C LYS A 39 -18.02 -7.39 -12.01
N GLY A 40 -16.89 -6.76 -11.64
CA GLY A 40 -16.18 -7.08 -10.41
C GLY A 40 -15.56 -8.47 -10.38
N GLU A 41 -15.15 -9.00 -11.53
CA GLU A 41 -14.64 -10.36 -11.67
C GLU A 41 -13.10 -10.46 -11.64
N GLY A 42 -12.43 -9.35 -11.45
CA GLY A 42 -10.97 -9.28 -11.41
C GLY A 42 -10.47 -8.26 -10.40
N ALA A 43 -9.18 -7.97 -10.47
CA ALA A 43 -8.55 -6.97 -9.62
C ALA A 43 -8.84 -5.55 -10.10
N THR A 44 -8.55 -4.59 -9.25
CA THR A 44 -8.60 -3.15 -9.56
C THR A 44 -7.22 -2.54 -9.32
N PRO A 45 -6.93 -1.34 -9.85
CA PRO A 45 -5.70 -0.62 -9.49
C PRO A 45 -5.56 -0.41 -7.98
N GLU A 46 -6.66 -0.25 -7.27
CA GLU A 46 -6.67 -0.07 -5.80
C GLU A 46 -6.20 -1.35 -5.07
N HIS A 47 -6.49 -2.54 -5.61
CA HIS A 47 -5.90 -3.80 -5.10
C HIS A 47 -4.37 -3.77 -5.21
N MET A 48 -3.85 -3.35 -6.35
CA MET A 48 -2.40 -3.28 -6.58
C MET A 48 -1.74 -2.26 -5.65
N PHE A 49 -2.35 -1.10 -5.50
CA PHE A 49 -1.88 -0.05 -4.60
C PHE A 49 -1.83 -0.56 -3.15
N ALA A 50 -2.90 -1.21 -2.68
CA ALA A 50 -2.98 -1.76 -1.33
C ALA A 50 -1.93 -2.85 -1.09
N LEU A 51 -1.77 -3.79 -2.01
CA LEU A 51 -0.78 -4.87 -1.90
C LEU A 51 0.65 -4.33 -1.89
N GLY A 52 0.98 -3.46 -2.83
CA GLY A 52 2.30 -2.85 -2.92
C GLY A 52 2.62 -2.01 -1.69
N TYR A 53 1.69 -1.20 -1.24
CA TYR A 53 1.88 -0.36 -0.06
C TYR A 53 2.05 -1.21 1.21
N SER A 54 1.24 -2.25 1.39
CA SER A 54 1.36 -3.16 2.53
C SER A 54 2.76 -3.77 2.61
N ALA A 55 3.29 -4.28 1.51
CA ALA A 55 4.62 -4.87 1.45
C ALA A 55 5.72 -3.83 1.72
N CYS A 56 5.63 -2.68 1.07
CA CYS A 56 6.60 -1.60 1.21
C CYS A 56 6.63 -1.06 2.66
N PHE A 57 5.45 -0.82 3.24
CA PHE A 57 5.34 -0.29 4.60
C PHE A 57 5.76 -1.31 5.66
N ALA A 58 5.37 -2.58 5.50
CA ALA A 58 5.83 -3.64 6.40
C ALA A 58 7.36 -3.75 6.41
N SER A 59 7.99 -3.66 5.25
CA SER A 59 9.46 -3.64 5.14
C SER A 59 10.07 -2.41 5.84
N ALA A 60 9.46 -1.25 5.70
CA ALA A 60 9.89 -0.04 6.41
C ALA A 60 9.79 -0.21 7.93
N MET A 61 8.70 -0.80 8.43
CA MET A 61 8.53 -1.09 9.85
C MET A 61 9.56 -2.09 10.37
N GLN A 62 9.85 -3.14 9.60
CA GLN A 62 10.90 -4.11 9.95
C GLN A 62 12.28 -3.44 10.03
N PHE A 63 12.59 -2.56 9.10
CA PHE A 63 13.84 -1.81 9.09
C PHE A 63 13.95 -0.89 10.31
N VAL A 64 12.92 -0.10 10.60
CA VAL A 64 12.90 0.81 11.76
C VAL A 64 12.95 0.02 13.08
N ALA A 65 12.19 -1.06 13.19
CA ALA A 65 12.22 -1.93 14.38
C ALA A 65 13.61 -2.51 14.60
N GLY A 66 14.28 -2.96 13.55
CA GLY A 66 15.65 -3.44 13.60
C GLY A 66 16.64 -2.39 14.12
N GLN A 67 16.52 -1.15 13.66
CA GLN A 67 17.34 -0.04 14.15
C GLN A 67 17.11 0.25 15.64
N LYS A 68 15.89 0.10 16.11
CA LYS A 68 15.51 0.31 17.53
C LYS A 68 15.70 -0.94 18.39
N LYS A 69 16.17 -2.04 17.82
CA LYS A 69 16.32 -3.34 18.49
C LYS A 69 15.00 -3.86 19.07
N ILE A 70 13.91 -3.58 18.38
CA ILE A 70 12.57 -4.07 18.70
C ILE A 70 12.32 -5.33 17.87
N HIS A 71 11.95 -6.42 18.54
CA HIS A 71 11.67 -7.70 17.90
C HIS A 71 10.19 -7.77 17.52
N LEU A 72 9.90 -7.68 16.22
CA LEU A 72 8.54 -7.87 15.73
C LEU A 72 8.16 -9.35 15.77
N PRO A 73 6.94 -9.68 16.22
CA PRO A 73 6.50 -11.07 16.27
C PRO A 73 6.32 -11.64 14.86
N LYS A 74 6.29 -12.98 14.76
CA LYS A 74 6.07 -13.68 13.49
C LYS A 74 4.72 -13.30 12.84
N GLU A 75 3.73 -13.00 13.66
CA GLU A 75 2.38 -12.63 13.25
C GLU A 75 2.24 -11.15 12.87
N PHE A 76 3.35 -10.41 12.87
CA PHE A 76 3.35 -9.01 12.42
C PHE A 76 2.74 -8.88 11.03
N SER A 77 1.82 -7.95 10.90
CA SER A 77 1.17 -7.67 9.62
C SER A 77 0.87 -6.19 9.44
N VAL A 78 0.81 -5.79 8.19
CA VAL A 78 0.31 -4.47 7.78
C VAL A 78 -0.83 -4.68 6.79
N THR A 79 -1.95 -4.07 7.08
CA THR A 79 -3.09 -4.00 6.17
C THR A 79 -3.20 -2.57 5.65
N THR A 80 -3.31 -2.42 4.35
CA THR A 80 -3.58 -1.13 3.72
C THR A 80 -5.01 -1.11 3.20
N LYS A 81 -5.82 -0.21 3.73
CA LYS A 81 -7.14 0.09 3.17
C LYS A 81 -7.01 1.25 2.21
N VAL A 82 -7.52 1.10 1.01
CA VAL A 82 -7.51 2.13 -0.02
C VAL A 82 -8.93 2.39 -0.47
N ASP A 83 -9.36 3.62 -0.36
CA ASP A 83 -10.65 4.08 -0.88
C ASP A 83 -10.42 4.93 -2.14
N LEU A 84 -11.12 4.61 -3.21
CA LEU A 84 -11.24 5.48 -4.36
C LEU A 84 -12.39 6.45 -4.10
N THR A 85 -12.09 7.73 -4.02
CA THR A 85 -13.04 8.77 -3.69
C THR A 85 -13.24 9.74 -4.85
N LYS A 86 -14.34 10.46 -4.84
CA LYS A 86 -14.60 11.55 -5.76
C LYS A 86 -14.56 12.87 -5.01
N THR A 87 -13.77 13.80 -5.50
CA THR A 87 -13.64 15.13 -4.92
C THR A 87 -14.79 16.04 -5.39
N ASP A 88 -15.01 17.16 -4.70
CA ASP A 88 -16.12 18.09 -4.98
C ASP A 88 -16.01 18.72 -6.38
N ASP A 89 -14.79 18.85 -6.93
CA ASP A 89 -14.55 19.31 -8.29
C ASP A 89 -14.75 18.24 -9.37
N GLY A 90 -15.19 17.03 -8.98
CA GLY A 90 -15.49 15.92 -9.88
C GLY A 90 -14.30 15.04 -10.25
N ASN A 91 -13.12 15.29 -9.71
CA ASN A 91 -11.93 14.47 -9.89
C ASN A 91 -11.91 13.27 -8.95
N PHE A 92 -10.92 12.40 -9.13
CA PHE A 92 -10.75 11.22 -8.27
C PHE A 92 -9.53 11.39 -7.37
N GLN A 93 -9.63 10.88 -6.16
CA GLN A 93 -8.56 10.90 -5.16
C GLN A 93 -8.57 9.61 -4.35
N LEU A 94 -7.40 9.17 -3.90
CA LEU A 94 -7.28 8.05 -2.98
C LEU A 94 -7.30 8.55 -1.54
N GLN A 95 -7.90 7.74 -0.65
CA GLN A 95 -7.70 7.83 0.80
C GLN A 95 -7.10 6.52 1.27
N VAL A 96 -6.20 6.59 2.25
CA VAL A 96 -5.42 5.43 2.69
C VAL A 96 -5.44 5.33 4.21
N GLU A 97 -5.61 4.11 4.71
CA GLU A 97 -5.36 3.76 6.10
C GLU A 97 -4.36 2.61 6.16
N LEU A 98 -3.30 2.78 6.94
CA LEU A 98 -2.32 1.74 7.25
C LEU A 98 -2.59 1.21 8.65
N ILE A 99 -2.84 -0.08 8.75
CA ILE A 99 -3.18 -0.76 10.00
C ILE A 99 -2.10 -1.78 10.30
N ALA A 100 -1.31 -1.55 11.34
CA ALA A 100 -0.30 -2.48 11.80
C ALA A 100 -0.83 -3.33 12.96
N LYS A 101 -0.53 -4.61 12.93
CA LYS A 101 -0.82 -5.56 13.99
C LYS A 101 0.45 -6.28 14.38
N ALA A 102 0.82 -6.21 15.66
CA ALA A 102 2.02 -6.85 16.20
C ALA A 102 1.71 -7.36 17.62
N PRO A 103 1.15 -8.58 17.75
CA PRO A 103 0.83 -9.16 19.06
C PRO A 103 2.04 -9.16 19.99
N GLY A 104 1.85 -8.71 21.23
CA GLY A 104 2.91 -8.62 22.22
C GLY A 104 3.73 -7.34 22.21
N ILE A 105 3.56 -6.48 21.22
CA ILE A 105 4.15 -5.14 21.19
C ILE A 105 3.17 -4.15 21.84
N ASP A 106 3.69 -3.33 22.74
CA ASP A 106 2.92 -2.27 23.38
C ASP A 106 2.34 -1.31 22.33
N LYS A 107 1.08 -0.92 22.52
CA LYS A 107 0.36 -0.07 21.56
C LYS A 107 1.08 1.24 21.28
N ALA A 108 1.56 1.91 22.32
CA ALA A 108 2.30 3.18 22.17
C ALA A 108 3.59 2.99 21.37
N GLN A 109 4.30 1.89 21.59
CA GLN A 109 5.49 1.53 20.83
C GLN A 109 5.16 1.24 19.36
N LEU A 110 4.07 0.54 19.10
CA LEU A 110 3.62 0.25 17.73
C LEU A 110 3.20 1.54 16.99
N GLU A 111 2.52 2.45 17.67
CA GLU A 111 2.16 3.76 17.11
C GLU A 111 3.41 4.59 16.77
N GLU A 112 4.44 4.56 17.61
CA GLU A 112 5.71 5.23 17.33
C GLU A 112 6.41 4.62 16.12
N LEU A 113 6.45 3.29 16.01
CA LEU A 113 7.01 2.59 14.84
C LEU A 113 6.25 2.97 13.56
N LEU A 114 4.93 3.02 13.60
CA LEU A 114 4.11 3.48 12.48
C LEU A 114 4.48 4.89 12.03
N ALA A 115 4.55 5.83 12.97
CA ALA A 115 4.87 7.22 12.66
C ALA A 115 6.25 7.39 12.02
N ILE A 116 7.27 6.72 12.56
CA ILE A 116 8.62 6.77 12.00
C ILE A 116 8.67 6.09 10.64
N SER A 117 8.05 4.93 10.49
CA SER A 117 8.04 4.16 9.24
C SER A 117 7.35 4.92 8.11
N HIS A 118 6.35 5.75 8.44
CA HIS A 118 5.67 6.61 7.47
C HIS A 118 6.61 7.67 6.85
N THR A 119 7.67 8.05 7.54
CA THR A 119 8.70 8.97 7.01
C THR A 119 9.76 8.26 6.17
N VAL A 120 9.87 6.94 6.30
CA VAL A 120 10.90 6.11 5.66
C VAL A 120 10.38 5.38 4.42
N CYS A 121 9.14 4.89 4.48
CA CYS A 121 8.54 4.10 3.40
C CYS A 121 8.51 4.88 2.07
N PRO A 122 9.07 4.31 0.98
CA PRO A 122 9.06 4.98 -0.33
C PRO A 122 7.66 5.30 -0.84
N TYR A 123 6.66 4.44 -0.59
CA TYR A 123 5.27 4.71 -0.99
C TYR A 123 4.67 5.87 -0.19
N SER A 124 4.91 5.90 1.13
CA SER A 124 4.48 7.03 1.96
C SER A 124 5.08 8.36 1.49
N ARG A 125 6.37 8.33 1.14
CA ARG A 125 7.06 9.52 0.63
C ARG A 125 6.54 9.95 -0.75
N ALA A 126 6.18 8.98 -1.60
CA ALA A 126 5.65 9.27 -2.94
C ALA A 126 4.32 10.03 -2.91
N ILE A 127 3.48 9.78 -1.92
CA ILE A 127 2.15 10.40 -1.80
C ILE A 127 2.08 11.52 -0.76
N ASN A 128 3.19 11.80 -0.09
CA ASN A 128 3.27 12.83 0.96
C ASN A 128 2.82 14.20 0.44
N GLY A 129 1.98 14.88 1.23
CA GLY A 129 1.44 16.19 0.88
C GLY A 129 0.28 16.15 -0.13
N ASN A 130 -0.08 14.99 -0.65
CA ASN A 130 -1.19 14.81 -1.59
C ASN A 130 -2.29 13.89 -1.05
N VAL A 131 -1.94 12.75 -0.50
CA VAL A 131 -2.89 11.78 0.06
C VAL A 131 -2.73 11.75 1.57
N GLU A 132 -3.84 12.00 2.28
CA GLU A 132 -3.87 11.83 3.72
C GLU A 132 -3.85 10.34 4.07
N VAL A 133 -2.92 9.94 4.94
CA VAL A 133 -2.76 8.56 5.39
C VAL A 133 -3.05 8.47 6.87
N LYS A 134 -4.09 7.71 7.22
CA LYS A 134 -4.40 7.38 8.61
C LYS A 134 -3.51 6.21 9.06
N LEU A 135 -2.89 6.33 10.22
CA LEU A 135 -2.07 5.28 10.84
C LEU A 135 -2.83 4.70 12.03
N SER A 136 -2.96 3.38 12.08
CA SER A 136 -3.70 2.68 13.13
C SER A 136 -2.90 1.49 13.65
N ALA A 137 -2.81 1.37 14.98
CA ALA A 137 -2.32 0.19 15.67
C ALA A 137 -3.51 -0.69 16.08
N ALA A 138 -3.53 -1.92 15.59
CA ALA A 138 -4.60 -2.88 15.90
C ALA A 138 -4.23 -3.76 17.11
#